data_2ac214f6d5b648ffddc5f37aff0765da
#
_entry.id   2ac214f6d5b648ffddc5f37aff0765da
#
_cell.length_a   1.000
_cell.length_b   1.000
_cell.length_c   1.000
_cell.angle_alpha   90.00
_cell.angle_beta   90.00
_cell.angle_gamma   90.00
#
_symmetry.space_group_name_H-M   'P 1'
#
loop_
_entity.id
_entity.type
_entity.pdbx_description
1 polymer ?
#
loop_
_entity_poly.entity_id
_entity_poly.type
_entity_poly.pdbx_seq_one_letter_code
_entity_poly.pdbx_strand_id
1 'polypeptide(L)'
;MRTARESAGLTQHELARLVGAAGGERVSRWELGASDPRPDFVVKLARALDIPTLRLIHLDGDIPDLRALRLKAGLAVPELAARTNMAVKTYYSWEVGRWTRLPPPATIEALGQVFDEPADVVAAAFIEAQRLRRRRSAQKRKSEPQN
;
A
#
# COMPACT_ATOMS: atom_id res chain seq x y z
N MET A 1 -4.90 10.59 8.55
CA MET A 1 -5.19 11.54 7.46
C MET A 1 -5.88 12.81 7.96
N ARG A 2 -7.00 12.73 8.69
CA ARG A 2 -7.75 13.90 9.22
C ARG A 2 -6.84 14.91 9.95
N THR A 3 -6.07 14.47 10.93
CA THR A 3 -5.16 15.34 11.70
C THR A 3 -4.19 16.12 10.80
N ALA A 4 -3.62 15.46 9.79
CA ALA A 4 -2.70 16.13 8.84
C ALA A 4 -3.45 17.20 8.01
N ARG A 5 -4.68 16.91 7.57
CA ARG A 5 -5.51 17.89 6.85
C ARG A 5 -5.83 19.11 7.71
N GLU A 6 -6.25 18.89 8.95
CA GLU A 6 -6.59 19.96 9.90
C GLU A 6 -5.36 20.79 10.24
N SER A 7 -4.20 20.15 10.43
CA SER A 7 -2.92 20.85 10.64
C SER A 7 -2.50 21.71 9.44
N ALA A 8 -2.89 21.31 8.23
CA ALA A 8 -2.68 22.08 7.01
C ALA A 8 -3.73 23.18 6.80
N GLY A 9 -4.71 23.33 7.71
CA GLY A 9 -5.78 24.31 7.62
C GLY A 9 -6.79 24.06 6.49
N LEU A 10 -6.88 22.83 5.99
CA LEU A 10 -7.72 22.49 4.86
C LEU A 10 -9.06 21.88 5.29
N THR A 11 -10.13 22.29 4.64
CA THR A 11 -11.41 21.58 4.69
C THR A 11 -11.36 20.32 3.83
N GLN A 12 -12.30 19.39 4.02
CA GLN A 12 -12.41 18.19 3.19
C GLN A 12 -12.65 18.53 1.72
N HIS A 13 -13.41 19.58 1.42
CA HIS A 13 -13.66 20.06 0.05
C HIS A 13 -12.41 20.65 -0.60
N GLU A 14 -11.62 21.42 0.13
CA GLU A 14 -10.37 21.98 -0.37
C GLU A 14 -9.36 20.88 -0.66
N LEU A 15 -9.22 19.91 0.24
CA LEU A 15 -8.33 18.77 0.00
C LEU A 15 -8.80 17.95 -1.21
N ALA A 16 -10.11 17.69 -1.34
CA ALA A 16 -10.66 16.98 -2.49
C ALA A 16 -10.31 17.70 -3.80
N ARG A 17 -10.44 19.01 -3.85
CA ARG A 17 -10.09 19.82 -5.01
C ARG A 17 -8.60 19.77 -5.34
N LEU A 18 -7.72 19.88 -4.33
CA LEU A 18 -6.27 19.79 -4.51
C LEU A 18 -5.81 18.46 -5.10
N VAL A 19 -6.45 17.36 -4.72
CA VAL A 19 -6.06 16.03 -5.21
C VAL A 19 -6.87 15.57 -6.43
N GLY A 20 -7.85 16.36 -6.88
CA GLY A 20 -8.72 15.99 -8.00
C GLY A 20 -9.75 14.91 -7.67
N ALA A 21 -10.18 14.82 -6.41
CA ALA A 21 -11.27 13.94 -5.99
C ALA A 21 -12.64 14.58 -6.26
N ALA A 22 -13.67 13.73 -6.39
CA ALA A 22 -15.02 14.15 -6.79
C ALA A 22 -15.72 15.08 -5.78
N GLY A 23 -15.25 15.18 -4.53
CA GLY A 23 -15.79 16.08 -3.52
C GLY A 23 -15.36 15.72 -2.11
N GLY A 24 -15.69 16.60 -1.16
CA GLY A 24 -15.32 16.43 0.25
C GLY A 24 -15.86 15.16 0.90
N GLU A 25 -17.00 14.66 0.43
CA GLU A 25 -17.56 13.38 0.90
C GLU A 25 -16.61 12.21 0.67
N ARG A 26 -15.88 12.22 -0.44
CA ARG A 26 -14.89 11.18 -0.74
C ARG A 26 -13.74 11.22 0.27
N VAL A 27 -13.25 12.41 0.59
CA VAL A 27 -12.23 12.62 1.63
C VAL A 27 -12.77 12.18 2.99
N SER A 28 -14.00 12.53 3.32
CA SER A 28 -14.68 12.10 4.57
C SER A 28 -14.70 10.58 4.68
N ARG A 29 -15.08 9.87 3.63
CA ARG A 29 -15.10 8.39 3.63
C ARG A 29 -13.71 7.78 3.84
N TRP A 30 -12.68 8.38 3.27
CA TRP A 30 -11.29 7.95 3.49
C TRP A 30 -10.86 8.20 4.94
N GLU A 31 -11.20 9.33 5.52
CA GLU A 31 -10.89 9.67 6.92
C GLU A 31 -11.60 8.77 7.93
N LEU A 32 -12.81 8.31 7.60
CA LEU A 32 -13.58 7.38 8.42
C LEU A 32 -13.22 5.91 8.22
N GLY A 33 -12.34 5.60 7.26
CA GLY A 33 -12.02 4.21 6.90
C GLY A 33 -13.17 3.47 6.21
N ALA A 34 -14.18 4.18 5.71
CA ALA A 34 -15.30 3.60 4.97
C ALA A 34 -14.95 3.18 3.54
N SER A 35 -13.85 3.71 3.01
CA SER A 35 -13.22 3.29 1.77
C SER A 35 -11.75 3.69 1.75
N ASP A 36 -10.93 2.97 1.00
CA ASP A 36 -9.53 3.34 0.79
C ASP A 36 -9.38 4.22 -0.46
N PRO A 37 -8.45 5.20 -0.43
CA PRO A 37 -8.08 5.92 -1.63
C PRO A 37 -7.33 4.98 -2.60
N ARG A 38 -7.57 5.18 -3.91
CA ARG A 38 -6.75 4.49 -4.92
C ARG A 38 -5.29 4.91 -4.81
N PRO A 39 -4.35 4.08 -5.30
CA PRO A 39 -2.91 4.36 -5.16
C PRO A 39 -2.46 5.74 -5.65
N ASP A 40 -3.02 6.21 -6.77
CA ASP A 40 -2.75 7.55 -7.29
C ASP A 40 -3.19 8.67 -6.36
N PHE A 41 -4.33 8.50 -5.67
CA PHE A 41 -4.78 9.45 -4.65
C PHE A 41 -3.91 9.42 -3.39
N VAL A 42 -3.39 8.26 -3.00
CA VAL A 42 -2.47 8.16 -1.83
C VAL A 42 -1.27 9.08 -2.02
N VAL A 43 -0.64 9.05 -3.20
CA VAL A 43 0.50 9.93 -3.52
C VAL A 43 0.09 11.39 -3.58
N LYS A 44 -1.03 11.72 -4.21
CA LYS A 44 -1.54 13.10 -4.28
C LYS A 44 -1.88 13.66 -2.90
N LEU A 45 -2.50 12.84 -2.03
CA LEU A 45 -2.81 13.22 -0.64
C LEU A 45 -1.52 13.48 0.16
N ALA A 46 -0.53 12.61 0.03
CA ALA A 46 0.76 12.79 0.70
C ALA A 46 1.43 14.13 0.32
N ARG A 47 1.42 14.46 -0.99
CA ARG A 47 1.93 15.75 -1.48
C ARG A 47 1.13 16.93 -0.97
N ALA A 48 -0.20 16.88 -1.06
CA ALA A 48 -1.07 17.98 -0.63
C ALA A 48 -0.98 18.27 0.86
N LEU A 49 -0.69 17.24 1.65
CA LEU A 49 -0.58 17.32 3.11
C LEU A 49 0.87 17.49 3.60
N ASP A 50 1.84 17.50 2.69
CA ASP A 50 3.28 17.55 2.99
C ASP A 50 3.73 16.52 4.03
N ILE A 51 3.29 15.28 3.84
CA ILE A 51 3.67 14.14 4.70
C ILE A 51 4.19 12.97 3.88
N PRO A 52 5.09 12.15 4.44
CA PRO A 52 5.55 10.94 3.77
C PRO A 52 4.38 10.00 3.40
N THR A 53 4.37 9.46 2.19
CA THR A 53 3.29 8.58 1.70
C THR A 53 3.04 7.39 2.64
N LEU A 54 4.09 6.82 3.21
CA LEU A 54 3.97 5.69 4.15
C LEU A 54 3.20 6.05 5.44
N ARG A 55 3.12 7.32 5.81
CA ARG A 55 2.29 7.75 6.95
C ARG A 55 0.78 7.73 6.67
N LEU A 56 0.39 7.74 5.40
CA LEU A 56 -1.01 7.58 5.00
C LEU A 56 -1.41 6.11 4.88
N ILE A 57 -0.43 5.23 4.70
CA ILE A 57 -0.65 3.79 4.53
C ILE A 57 -0.62 3.14 5.91
N HIS A 58 -1.68 2.43 6.26
CA HIS A 58 -1.68 1.60 7.47
C HIS A 58 -0.74 0.41 7.25
N LEU A 59 0.38 0.43 7.96
CA LEU A 59 1.30 -0.70 8.01
C LEU A 59 0.84 -1.68 9.10
N ASP A 60 0.69 -2.94 8.73
CA ASP A 60 0.41 -4.02 9.70
C ASP A 60 1.66 -4.46 10.48
N GLY A 61 2.81 -3.78 10.27
CA GLY A 61 4.10 -4.02 10.90
C GLY A 61 5.04 -2.83 10.78
N ASP A 62 6.23 -2.95 11.36
CA ASP A 62 7.25 -1.87 11.36
C ASP A 62 8.00 -1.76 10.04
N ILE A 63 7.96 -2.81 9.22
CA ILE A 63 8.62 -2.89 7.92
C ILE A 63 7.55 -2.84 6.83
N PRO A 64 7.72 -2.01 5.80
CA PRO A 64 6.78 -1.98 4.69
C PRO A 64 6.77 -3.32 3.94
N ASP A 65 5.60 -3.86 3.67
CA ASP A 65 5.39 -4.99 2.80
C ASP A 65 5.32 -4.56 1.31
N LEU A 66 5.17 -5.52 0.40
CA LEU A 66 5.07 -5.23 -1.04
C LEU A 66 3.90 -4.30 -1.38
N ARG A 67 2.77 -4.45 -0.68
CA ARG A 67 1.60 -3.57 -0.87
C ARG A 67 1.95 -2.12 -0.50
N ALA A 68 2.62 -1.91 0.61
CA ALA A 68 3.04 -0.57 1.05
C ALA A 68 4.02 0.08 0.06
N LEU A 69 5.00 -0.67 -0.45
CA LEU A 69 5.94 -0.18 -1.47
C LEU A 69 5.22 0.18 -2.78
N ARG A 70 4.29 -0.65 -3.22
CA ARG A 70 3.49 -0.37 -4.42
C ARG A 70 2.63 0.89 -4.25
N LEU A 71 1.94 1.03 -3.13
CA LEU A 71 1.12 2.21 -2.84
C LEU A 71 1.96 3.47 -2.73
N LYS A 72 3.14 3.40 -2.14
CA LYS A 72 4.11 4.49 -2.11
C LYS A 72 4.52 4.93 -3.52
N ALA A 73 4.66 3.99 -4.44
CA ALA A 73 4.94 4.25 -5.85
C ALA A 73 3.70 4.76 -6.64
N GLY A 74 2.53 4.79 -6.03
CA GLY A 74 1.29 5.26 -6.66
C GLY A 74 0.70 4.31 -7.70
N LEU A 75 1.03 3.02 -7.63
CA LEU A 75 0.68 2.03 -8.64
C LEU A 75 -0.45 1.10 -8.19
N ALA A 76 -1.39 0.84 -9.09
CA ALA A 76 -2.28 -0.31 -8.99
C ALA A 76 -1.57 -1.59 -9.42
N VAL A 77 -2.07 -2.76 -8.98
CA VAL A 77 -1.44 -4.05 -9.33
C VAL A 77 -1.29 -4.27 -10.85
N PRO A 78 -2.30 -4.00 -11.70
CA PRO A 78 -2.14 -4.14 -13.14
C PRO A 78 -1.07 -3.23 -13.74
N GLU A 79 -0.93 -2.01 -13.25
CA GLU A 79 0.09 -1.06 -13.71
C GLU A 79 1.50 -1.53 -13.38
N LEU A 80 1.70 -2.02 -12.15
CA LEU A 80 2.97 -2.59 -11.74
C LEU A 80 3.32 -3.83 -12.56
N ALA A 81 2.37 -4.74 -12.73
CA ALA A 81 2.56 -5.95 -13.53
C ALA A 81 2.96 -5.63 -14.98
N ALA A 82 2.33 -4.63 -15.59
CA ALA A 82 2.69 -4.15 -16.93
C ALA A 82 4.11 -3.58 -16.99
N ARG A 83 4.51 -2.78 -16.00
CA ARG A 83 5.86 -2.18 -15.95
C ARG A 83 6.99 -3.19 -15.75
N THR A 84 6.70 -4.30 -15.09
CA THR A 84 7.67 -5.35 -14.79
C THR A 84 7.53 -6.58 -15.69
N ASN A 85 6.65 -6.51 -16.68
CA ASN A 85 6.37 -7.60 -17.62
C ASN A 85 6.05 -8.93 -16.93
N MET A 86 5.26 -8.88 -15.87
CA MET A 86 4.82 -10.07 -15.14
C MET A 86 3.29 -10.19 -15.13
N ALA A 87 2.81 -11.41 -14.89
CA ALA A 87 1.38 -11.64 -14.75
C ALA A 87 0.83 -11.02 -13.46
N VAL A 88 -0.33 -10.37 -13.55
CA VAL A 88 -1.05 -9.78 -12.38
C VAL A 88 -1.21 -10.80 -11.26
N LYS A 89 -1.62 -12.03 -11.59
CA LYS A 89 -1.81 -13.12 -10.63
C LYS A 89 -0.52 -13.47 -9.88
N THR A 90 0.62 -13.47 -10.57
CA THR A 90 1.93 -13.77 -9.98
C THR A 90 2.30 -12.70 -8.95
N TYR A 91 2.26 -11.44 -9.35
CA TYR A 91 2.58 -10.35 -8.43
C TYR A 91 1.61 -10.32 -7.23
N TYR A 92 0.30 -10.44 -7.48
CA TYR A 92 -0.69 -10.45 -6.42
C TYR A 92 -0.46 -11.58 -5.41
N SER A 93 -0.07 -12.77 -5.88
CA SER A 93 0.28 -13.88 -4.99
C SER A 93 1.45 -13.52 -4.05
N TRP A 94 2.43 -12.79 -4.55
CA TRP A 94 3.55 -12.31 -3.73
C TRP A 94 3.11 -11.27 -2.71
N GLU A 95 2.31 -10.30 -3.14
CA GLU A 95 1.80 -9.23 -2.27
C GLU A 95 0.99 -9.76 -1.09
N VAL A 96 0.22 -10.81 -1.28
CA VAL A 96 -0.53 -11.48 -0.21
C VAL A 96 0.27 -12.54 0.56
N GLY A 97 1.56 -12.66 0.29
CA GLY A 97 2.47 -13.58 0.99
C GLY A 97 2.33 -15.06 0.59
N ARG A 98 1.75 -15.35 -0.57
CA ARG A 98 1.62 -16.72 -1.11
C ARG A 98 2.79 -17.04 -2.03
N TRP A 99 3.94 -17.29 -1.43
CA TRP A 99 5.12 -17.73 -2.15
C TRP A 99 5.92 -18.71 -1.29
N THR A 100 6.68 -19.60 -1.93
CA THR A 100 7.53 -20.60 -1.29
C THR A 100 9.00 -20.29 -1.39
N ARG A 101 9.39 -19.53 -2.42
CA ARG A 101 10.76 -19.13 -2.69
C ARG A 101 10.77 -17.69 -3.20
N LEU A 102 11.76 -16.90 -2.78
CA LEU A 102 11.98 -15.56 -3.32
C LEU A 102 12.18 -15.63 -4.84
N PRO A 103 11.68 -14.62 -5.58
CA PRO A 103 11.97 -14.50 -7.01
C PRO A 103 13.48 -14.39 -7.27
N PRO A 104 13.93 -14.62 -8.52
CA PRO A 104 15.33 -14.39 -8.89
C PRO A 104 15.77 -12.95 -8.58
N PRO A 105 17.07 -12.72 -8.30
CA PRO A 105 17.61 -11.38 -8.03
C PRO A 105 17.23 -10.34 -9.08
N ALA A 106 17.25 -10.69 -10.37
CA ALA A 106 16.85 -9.79 -11.45
C ALA A 106 15.41 -9.29 -11.32
N THR A 107 14.49 -10.12 -10.85
CA THR A 107 13.10 -9.74 -10.61
C THR A 107 12.98 -8.80 -9.42
N ILE A 108 13.70 -9.07 -8.34
CA ILE A 108 13.76 -8.20 -7.16
C ILE A 108 14.33 -6.83 -7.53
N GLU A 109 15.39 -6.78 -8.32
CA GLU A 109 15.97 -5.54 -8.83
C GLU A 109 14.99 -4.75 -9.71
N ALA A 110 14.27 -5.44 -10.60
CA ALA A 110 13.25 -4.81 -11.45
C ALA A 110 12.12 -4.18 -10.61
N LEU A 111 11.66 -4.86 -9.58
CA LEU A 111 10.70 -4.31 -8.62
C LEU A 111 11.30 -3.12 -7.85
N GLY A 112 12.55 -3.20 -7.45
CA GLY A 112 13.27 -2.12 -6.78
C GLY A 112 13.33 -0.84 -7.62
N GLN A 113 13.58 -0.97 -8.92
CA GLN A 113 13.55 0.16 -9.85
C GLN A 113 12.16 0.81 -9.92
N VAL A 114 11.10 0.00 -9.96
CA VAL A 114 9.72 0.50 -10.01
C VAL A 114 9.30 1.15 -8.69
N PHE A 115 9.75 0.62 -7.57
CA PHE A 115 9.45 1.16 -6.23
C PHE A 115 10.38 2.30 -5.81
N ASP A 116 11.45 2.54 -6.55
CA ASP A 116 12.56 3.43 -6.15
C ASP A 116 13.15 3.02 -4.79
N GLU A 117 13.42 1.72 -4.66
CA GLU A 117 13.95 1.12 -3.44
C GLU A 117 15.10 0.14 -3.76
N PRO A 118 16.08 0.01 -2.84
CA PRO A 118 17.13 -0.99 -2.97
C PRO A 118 16.58 -2.43 -2.95
N ALA A 119 17.32 -3.35 -3.55
CA ALA A 119 16.92 -4.76 -3.65
C ALA A 119 16.74 -5.43 -2.28
N ASP A 120 17.52 -5.07 -1.28
CA ASP A 120 17.40 -5.59 0.10
C ASP A 120 16.11 -5.14 0.78
N VAL A 121 15.65 -3.92 0.53
CA VAL A 121 14.35 -3.40 1.01
C VAL A 121 13.22 -4.17 0.36
N VAL A 122 13.29 -4.45 -0.93
CA VAL A 122 12.28 -5.25 -1.65
C VAL A 122 12.26 -6.69 -1.13
N ALA A 123 13.42 -7.32 -0.94
CA ALA A 123 13.50 -8.67 -0.37
C ALA A 123 12.90 -8.73 1.05
N ALA A 124 13.16 -7.73 1.89
CA ALA A 124 12.56 -7.61 3.21
C ALA A 124 11.02 -7.46 3.14
N ALA A 125 10.52 -6.72 2.14
CA ALA A 125 9.07 -6.56 1.91
C ALA A 125 8.38 -7.87 1.51
N PHE A 126 9.03 -8.75 0.76
CA PHE A 126 8.55 -10.11 0.49
C PHE A 126 8.40 -10.91 1.78
N ILE A 127 9.43 -10.91 2.61
CA ILE A 127 9.44 -11.64 3.89
C ILE A 127 8.33 -11.11 4.81
N GLU A 128 8.16 -9.79 4.87
CA GLU A 128 7.12 -9.17 5.69
C GLU A 128 5.71 -9.54 5.20
N ALA A 129 5.45 -9.57 3.91
CA ALA A 129 4.18 -10.01 3.34
C ALA A 129 3.82 -11.44 3.76
N GLN A 130 4.80 -12.35 3.77
CA GLN A 130 4.61 -13.73 4.22
C GLN A 130 4.36 -13.81 5.74
N ARG A 131 5.10 -13.01 6.52
CA ARG A 131 4.93 -12.93 7.97
C ARG A 131 3.53 -12.46 8.36
N LEU A 132 3.04 -11.42 7.71
CA LEU A 132 1.69 -10.87 7.92
C LEU A 132 0.60 -11.88 7.54
N ARG A 133 0.78 -12.61 6.45
CA ARG A 133 -0.15 -13.69 6.08
C ARG A 133 -0.24 -14.76 7.18
N ARG A 134 0.90 -15.20 7.72
CA ARG A 134 0.93 -16.20 8.79
C ARG A 134 0.21 -15.70 10.05
N ARG A 135 0.40 -14.44 10.41
CA ARG A 135 -0.29 -13.81 11.56
C ARG A 135 -1.80 -13.79 11.37
N ARG A 136 -2.29 -13.36 10.19
CA ARG A 136 -3.72 -13.33 9.87
C ARG A 136 -4.35 -14.72 9.93
N SER A 137 -3.65 -15.74 9.42
CA SER A 137 -4.11 -17.12 9.46
C SER A 137 -4.19 -17.67 10.89
N ALA A 138 -3.24 -17.32 11.75
CA ALA A 138 -3.23 -17.72 13.16
C ALA A 138 -4.37 -17.02 13.95
N GLN A 139 -4.63 -15.75 13.69
CA GLN A 139 -5.74 -15.01 14.30
C GLN A 139 -7.10 -15.58 13.91
N LYS A 140 -7.30 -15.93 12.62
CA LYS A 140 -8.54 -16.53 12.15
C LYS A 140 -8.86 -17.84 12.86
N ARG A 141 -7.86 -18.71 13.07
CA ARG A 141 -8.03 -19.98 13.80
C ARG A 141 -8.42 -19.78 15.26
N LYS A 142 -7.99 -18.68 15.91
CA LYS A 142 -8.33 -18.38 17.32
C LYS A 142 -9.74 -17.79 17.46
N SER A 143 -10.28 -17.19 16.40
CA SER A 143 -11.61 -16.58 16.41
C SER A 143 -12.73 -17.50 15.91
N GLU A 144 -12.40 -18.67 15.38
CA GLU A 144 -13.40 -19.70 15.04
C GLU A 144 -13.83 -20.41 16.32
N PRO A 145 -15.14 -20.40 16.68
CA PRO A 145 -15.63 -21.12 17.86
C PRO A 145 -15.38 -22.61 17.68
N GLN A 146 -14.79 -23.23 18.68
CA GLN A 146 -14.69 -24.70 18.75
C GLN A 146 -16.12 -25.25 18.91
N ASN A 147 -16.60 -25.87 17.86
CA ASN A 147 -17.88 -26.57 17.86
C ASN A 147 -17.66 -28.02 18.34
#